data_80ce6a9bc4f9e9217466218e89085121
#
_entry.id   80ce6a9bc4f9e9217466218e89085121
#
_cell.length_a   1.000
_cell.length_b   1.000
_cell.length_c   1.000
_cell.angle_alpha   90.00
_cell.angle_beta   90.00
_cell.angle_gamma   90.00
#
_symmetry.space_group_name_H-M   'P 1'
#
loop_
_entity.id
_entity.type
_entity.pdbx_description
1 polymer ?
#
loop_
_entity_poly.entity_id
_entity_poly.type
_entity_poly.pdbx_seq_one_letter_code
_entity_poly.pdbx_strand_id
1 'polypeptide(L)'
;MDTRRRFRKVKLGVMRSPMFMNLSGVMMLGTTTLVEDFPTACTNGRDEKYGLSFVEGLDDYELGFVITHENVHKGCRHLTMYRALMLKDAYLTNCALDYWINGTLTKIDPEGTLIRMPRKGGEVYGLYDPMFDGMS
;
A
#
# COMPACT_ATOMS: atom_id res chain seq x y z
N MET A 1 17.74 -9.11 11.02
CA MET A 1 17.02 -9.82 9.95
C MET A 1 17.24 -9.08 8.65
N ASP A 2 17.55 -9.79 7.59
CA ASP A 2 17.70 -9.26 6.24
C ASP A 2 16.39 -8.59 5.77
N THR A 3 16.51 -7.47 5.08
CA THR A 3 15.36 -6.68 4.61
C THR A 3 14.41 -7.48 3.73
N ARG A 4 14.94 -8.28 2.80
CA ARG A 4 14.12 -9.11 1.92
C ARG A 4 13.36 -10.18 2.70
N ARG A 5 14.00 -10.76 3.70
CA ARG A 5 13.39 -11.77 4.56
C ARG A 5 12.30 -11.14 5.44
N ARG A 6 12.57 -9.96 5.99
CA ARG A 6 11.59 -9.22 6.78
C ARG A 6 10.36 -8.86 5.94
N PHE A 7 10.59 -8.39 4.72
CA PHE A 7 9.50 -8.07 3.78
C PHE A 7 8.59 -9.28 3.55
N ARG A 8 9.19 -10.44 3.25
CA ARG A 8 8.40 -11.66 3.03
C ARG A 8 7.61 -12.08 4.27
N LYS A 9 8.21 -11.95 5.44
CA LYS A 9 7.56 -12.28 6.70
C LYS A 9 6.35 -11.39 6.95
N VAL A 10 6.49 -10.09 6.76
CA VAL A 10 5.39 -9.12 6.93
C VAL A 10 4.30 -9.39 5.91
N LYS A 11 4.65 -9.60 4.66
CA LYS A 11 3.70 -9.92 3.60
C LYS A 11 2.87 -11.18 3.94
N LEU A 12 3.53 -12.25 4.37
CA LEU A 12 2.85 -13.48 4.77
C LEU A 12 1.92 -13.25 5.96
N GLY A 13 2.34 -12.42 6.92
CA GLY A 13 1.50 -12.07 8.07
C GLY A 13 0.20 -11.39 7.66
N VAL A 14 0.28 -10.46 6.71
CA VAL A 14 -0.90 -9.79 6.14
C VAL A 14 -1.79 -10.80 5.43
N MET A 15 -1.20 -11.65 4.58
CA MET A 15 -1.95 -12.65 3.81
C MET A 15 -2.70 -13.65 4.69
N ARG A 16 -2.16 -13.96 5.86
CA ARG A 16 -2.77 -14.90 6.80
C ARG A 16 -3.83 -14.26 7.70
N SER A 17 -3.86 -12.93 7.76
CA SER A 17 -4.79 -12.23 8.64
C SER A 17 -6.22 -12.32 8.12
N PRO A 18 -7.20 -12.60 8.99
CA PRO A 18 -8.61 -12.54 8.59
C PRO A 18 -9.05 -11.19 8.03
N MET A 19 -8.39 -10.11 8.44
CA MET A 19 -8.69 -8.76 7.93
C MET A 19 -8.48 -8.63 6.43
N PHE A 20 -7.47 -9.34 5.89
CA PHE A 20 -7.05 -9.18 4.50
C PHE A 20 -7.08 -10.50 3.72
N MET A 21 -7.82 -11.48 4.21
CA MET A 21 -7.92 -12.80 3.58
C MET A 21 -8.37 -12.70 2.11
N ASN A 22 -9.29 -11.78 1.81
CA ASN A 22 -9.79 -11.59 0.45
C ASN A 22 -8.74 -10.95 -0.48
N LEU A 23 -7.70 -10.35 0.08
CA LEU A 23 -6.65 -9.71 -0.69
C LEU A 23 -5.51 -10.68 -1.03
N SER A 24 -5.44 -11.84 -0.35
CA SER A 24 -4.30 -12.76 -0.49
C SER A 24 -4.07 -13.24 -1.93
N GLY A 25 -5.14 -13.51 -2.67
CA GLY A 25 -5.04 -13.91 -4.08
C GLY A 25 -4.43 -12.82 -4.96
N VAL A 26 -4.81 -11.56 -4.70
CA VAL A 26 -4.26 -10.41 -5.41
C VAL A 26 -2.78 -10.25 -5.07
N MET A 27 -2.41 -10.48 -3.81
CA MET A 27 -1.02 -10.36 -3.36
C MET A 27 -0.09 -11.38 -4.04
N MET A 28 -0.63 -12.46 -4.57
CA MET A 28 0.13 -13.48 -5.29
C MET A 28 0.25 -13.21 -6.79
N LEU A 29 -0.48 -12.23 -7.31
CA LEU A 29 -0.43 -11.90 -8.73
C LEU A 29 0.80 -11.08 -9.07
N GLY A 30 1.38 -11.31 -10.26
CA GLY A 30 2.52 -10.57 -10.75
C GLY A 30 3.80 -10.86 -9.99
N THR A 31 4.75 -9.97 -10.12
CA THR A 31 6.05 -10.05 -9.43
C THR A 31 6.20 -8.94 -8.41
N THR A 32 6.92 -9.24 -7.33
CA THR A 32 7.27 -8.27 -6.30
C THR A 32 8.78 -8.12 -6.30
N THR A 33 9.25 -6.90 -6.46
CA THR A 33 10.68 -6.60 -6.55
C THR A 33 11.07 -5.55 -5.52
N LEU A 34 12.18 -5.80 -4.81
CA LEU A 34 12.82 -4.81 -3.97
C LEU A 34 14.04 -4.28 -4.72
N VAL A 35 14.12 -2.98 -4.92
CA VAL A 35 15.14 -2.35 -5.74
C VAL A 35 15.88 -1.26 -4.97
N GLU A 36 17.17 -1.07 -5.31
CA GLU A 36 17.95 0.03 -4.78
C GLU A 36 17.56 1.32 -5.49
N ASP A 37 17.90 2.45 -4.87
CA ASP A 37 17.72 3.79 -5.47
C ASP A 37 16.29 4.14 -5.89
N PHE A 38 15.31 3.56 -5.22
CA PHE A 38 13.91 3.88 -5.43
C PHE A 38 13.32 4.38 -4.10
N PRO A 39 12.75 5.62 -4.07
CA PRO A 39 12.42 6.29 -2.79
C PRO A 39 11.09 5.88 -2.16
N THR A 40 10.31 5.04 -2.81
CA THR A 40 8.96 4.71 -2.35
C THR A 40 8.54 3.31 -2.82
N ALA A 41 7.25 3.10 -2.97
CA ALA A 41 6.66 1.89 -3.51
C ALA A 41 5.68 2.25 -4.62
N CYS A 42 5.46 1.35 -5.56
CA CYS A 42 4.47 1.55 -6.61
C CYS A 42 3.99 0.22 -7.18
N THR A 43 2.88 0.28 -7.90
CA THR A 43 2.37 -0.85 -8.67
C THR A 43 1.90 -0.38 -10.05
N ASN A 44 2.04 -1.25 -11.05
CA ASN A 44 1.49 -1.01 -12.39
C ASN A 44 0.14 -1.70 -12.59
N GLY A 45 -0.48 -2.18 -11.49
CA GLY A 45 -1.73 -2.92 -11.53
C GLY A 45 -1.54 -4.43 -11.56
N ARG A 46 -0.31 -4.91 -11.75
CA ARG A 46 0.03 -6.33 -11.72
C ARG A 46 1.25 -6.59 -10.86
N ASP A 47 2.32 -5.85 -11.11
CA ASP A 47 3.60 -6.00 -10.43
C ASP A 47 3.79 -4.90 -9.41
N GLU A 48 4.56 -5.18 -8.36
CA GLU A 48 4.87 -4.21 -7.31
C GLU A 48 6.36 -4.01 -7.22
N LYS A 49 6.75 -2.78 -6.91
CA LYS A 49 8.14 -2.41 -6.71
C LYS A 49 8.27 -1.61 -5.41
N TYR A 50 9.24 -2.00 -4.58
CA TYR A 50 9.50 -1.35 -3.29
C TYR A 50 10.97 -0.97 -3.21
N GLY A 51 11.24 0.26 -2.79
CA GLY A 51 12.61 0.72 -2.56
C GLY A 51 13.20 0.07 -1.31
N LEU A 52 14.43 -0.48 -1.40
CA LEU A 52 15.08 -1.12 -0.26
C LEU A 52 15.24 -0.15 0.91
N SER A 53 15.78 1.03 0.67
CA SER A 53 15.95 2.04 1.73
C SER A 53 14.62 2.50 2.31
N PHE A 54 13.60 2.61 1.47
CA PHE A 54 12.26 2.97 1.92
C PHE A 54 11.72 1.90 2.88
N VAL A 55 11.83 0.62 2.51
CA VAL A 55 11.39 -0.50 3.35
C VAL A 55 12.18 -0.55 4.66
N GLU A 56 13.49 -0.34 4.60
CA GLU A 56 14.35 -0.34 5.80
C GLU A 56 13.95 0.74 6.80
N GLY A 57 13.43 1.86 6.33
CA GLY A 57 12.98 2.96 7.18
C GLY A 57 11.62 2.75 7.84
N LEU A 58 10.90 1.68 7.49
CA LEU A 58 9.57 1.38 8.03
C LEU A 58 9.65 0.28 9.09
N ASP A 59 8.82 0.38 10.14
CA ASP A 59 8.63 -0.75 11.03
C ASP A 59 7.72 -1.80 10.37
N ASP A 60 7.51 -2.93 11.03
CA ASP A 60 6.73 -4.01 10.44
C ASP A 60 5.26 -3.63 10.21
N TYR A 61 4.68 -2.82 11.08
CA TYR A 61 3.30 -2.35 10.94
C TYR A 61 3.15 -1.39 9.77
N GLU A 62 4.09 -0.47 9.64
CA GLU A 62 4.12 0.49 8.54
C GLU A 62 4.39 -0.21 7.21
N LEU A 63 5.29 -1.18 7.21
CA LEU A 63 5.56 -1.99 6.01
C LEU A 63 4.31 -2.77 5.58
N GLY A 64 3.61 -3.35 6.55
CA GLY A 64 2.34 -4.04 6.28
C GLY A 64 1.32 -3.11 5.65
N PHE A 65 1.25 -1.87 6.11
CA PHE A 65 0.34 -0.87 5.54
C PHE A 65 0.69 -0.57 4.08
N VAL A 66 1.97 -0.36 3.78
CA VAL A 66 2.43 -0.06 2.41
C VAL A 66 2.14 -1.24 1.48
N ILE A 67 2.45 -2.45 1.91
CA ILE A 67 2.17 -3.65 1.11
C ILE A 67 0.68 -3.77 0.80
N THR A 68 -0.16 -3.57 1.81
CA THR A 68 -1.62 -3.62 1.65
C THR A 68 -2.11 -2.52 0.72
N HIS A 69 -1.59 -1.31 0.89
CA HIS A 69 -1.92 -0.15 0.05
C HIS A 69 -1.69 -0.45 -1.43
N GLU A 70 -0.50 -0.93 -1.79
CA GLU A 70 -0.17 -1.24 -3.18
C GLU A 70 -1.05 -2.38 -3.73
N ASN A 71 -1.36 -3.35 -2.90
CA ASN A 71 -2.21 -4.47 -3.33
C ASN A 71 -3.68 -4.08 -3.45
N VAL A 72 -4.16 -3.09 -2.70
CA VAL A 72 -5.52 -2.56 -2.90
C VAL A 72 -5.60 -1.84 -4.24
N HIS A 73 -4.60 -1.04 -4.61
CA HIS A 73 -4.54 -0.46 -5.96
C HIS A 73 -4.65 -1.54 -7.03
N LYS A 74 -3.89 -2.61 -6.87
CA LYS A 74 -3.85 -3.73 -7.80
C LYS A 74 -5.19 -4.47 -7.85
N GLY A 75 -5.75 -4.77 -6.68
CA GLY A 75 -7.01 -5.52 -6.57
C GLY A 75 -8.23 -4.75 -7.05
N CYS A 76 -8.24 -3.44 -6.84
CA CYS A 76 -9.31 -2.58 -7.31
C CYS A 76 -9.15 -2.15 -8.77
N ARG A 77 -8.04 -2.52 -9.40
CA ARG A 77 -7.74 -2.19 -10.79
C ARG A 77 -7.80 -0.67 -11.05
N HIS A 78 -7.27 0.11 -10.12
CA HIS A 78 -7.38 1.57 -10.18
C HIS A 78 -6.82 2.16 -11.48
N LEU A 79 -5.70 1.60 -12.01
CA LEU A 79 -5.11 2.10 -13.25
C LEU A 79 -6.00 1.86 -14.47
N THR A 80 -6.81 0.80 -14.45
CA THR A 80 -7.74 0.48 -15.54
C THR A 80 -9.07 1.19 -15.39
N MET A 81 -9.67 1.13 -14.19
CA MET A 81 -10.99 1.69 -13.93
C MET A 81 -11.02 3.20 -14.04
N TYR A 82 -9.93 3.86 -13.67
CA TYR A 82 -9.85 5.32 -13.65
C TYR A 82 -8.96 5.88 -14.75
N ARG A 83 -8.79 5.12 -15.82
CA ARG A 83 -7.91 5.50 -16.94
C ARG A 83 -8.25 6.87 -17.51
N ALA A 84 -9.53 7.18 -17.71
CA ALA A 84 -9.94 8.46 -18.25
C ALA A 84 -9.50 9.62 -17.35
N LEU A 85 -9.65 9.45 -16.03
CA LEU A 85 -9.21 10.45 -15.05
C LEU A 85 -7.69 10.52 -14.99
N MET A 86 -6.99 9.39 -15.09
CA MET A 86 -5.54 9.35 -15.14
C MET A 86 -4.98 10.09 -16.35
N LEU A 87 -5.63 9.95 -17.51
CA LEU A 87 -5.22 10.66 -18.72
C LEU A 87 -5.45 12.16 -18.61
N LYS A 88 -6.46 12.56 -17.83
CA LYS A 88 -6.79 13.96 -17.65
C LYS A 88 -5.89 14.65 -16.61
N ASP A 89 -5.70 14.01 -15.46
CA ASP A 89 -4.80 14.48 -14.42
C ASP A 89 -4.37 13.31 -13.54
N ALA A 90 -3.24 12.72 -13.89
CA ALA A 90 -2.72 11.54 -13.18
C ALA A 90 -2.38 11.85 -11.72
N TYR A 91 -1.82 13.04 -11.46
CA TYR A 91 -1.42 13.40 -10.10
C TYR A 91 -2.61 13.49 -9.14
N LEU A 92 -3.65 14.26 -9.52
CA LEU A 92 -4.82 14.42 -8.68
C LEU A 92 -5.60 13.11 -8.52
N THR A 93 -5.69 12.31 -9.57
CA THR A 93 -6.34 11.01 -9.52
C THR A 93 -5.63 10.07 -8.55
N ASN A 94 -4.30 10.00 -8.63
CA ASN A 94 -3.51 9.17 -7.71
C ASN A 94 -3.67 9.64 -6.26
N CYS A 95 -3.66 10.96 -6.02
CA CYS A 95 -3.86 11.49 -4.68
C CYS A 95 -5.23 11.10 -4.11
N ALA A 96 -6.28 11.21 -4.92
CA ALA A 96 -7.64 10.85 -4.48
C ALA A 96 -7.75 9.36 -4.16
N LEU A 97 -7.16 8.50 -5.00
CA LEU A 97 -7.14 7.06 -4.77
C LEU A 97 -6.34 6.71 -3.52
N ASP A 98 -5.19 7.35 -3.32
CA ASP A 98 -4.37 7.15 -2.13
C ASP A 98 -5.12 7.55 -0.85
N TYR A 99 -5.81 8.69 -0.85
CA TYR A 99 -6.63 9.11 0.29
C TYR A 99 -7.71 8.08 0.59
N TRP A 100 -8.38 7.59 -0.45
CA TRP A 100 -9.44 6.59 -0.28
C TRP A 100 -8.89 5.29 0.31
N ILE A 101 -7.77 4.79 -0.24
CA ILE A 101 -7.14 3.55 0.24
C ILE A 101 -6.69 3.72 1.68
N ASN A 102 -5.95 4.78 1.98
CA ASN A 102 -5.41 5.00 3.32
C ASN A 102 -6.53 5.14 4.36
N GLY A 103 -7.61 5.82 4.01
CA GLY A 103 -8.78 5.90 4.88
C GLY A 103 -9.45 4.56 5.10
N THR A 104 -9.59 3.76 4.04
CA THR A 104 -10.19 2.44 4.11
C THR A 104 -9.35 1.51 4.99
N LEU A 105 -8.04 1.47 4.80
CA LEU A 105 -7.15 0.63 5.60
C LEU A 105 -7.16 1.04 7.07
N THR A 106 -7.19 2.33 7.35
CA THR A 106 -7.27 2.84 8.72
C THR A 106 -8.56 2.40 9.41
N LYS A 107 -9.67 2.33 8.67
CA LYS A 107 -10.94 1.86 9.22
C LYS A 107 -10.97 0.34 9.44
N ILE A 108 -10.27 -0.43 8.62
CA ILE A 108 -10.18 -1.88 8.77
C ILE A 108 -9.40 -2.26 10.02
N ASP A 109 -8.31 -1.55 10.30
CA ASP A 109 -7.46 -1.80 11.46
C ASP A 109 -7.20 -0.51 12.23
N PRO A 110 -8.25 0.06 12.87
CA PRO A 110 -8.14 1.38 13.51
C PRO A 110 -7.19 1.42 14.70
N GLU A 111 -6.96 0.28 15.35
CA GLU A 111 -6.06 0.21 16.50
C GLU A 111 -4.61 -0.08 16.10
N GLY A 112 -4.36 -0.34 14.82
CA GLY A 112 -3.02 -0.61 14.33
C GLY A 112 -2.41 -1.90 14.87
N THR A 113 -3.21 -2.95 14.96
CA THR A 113 -2.77 -4.25 15.47
C THR A 113 -1.95 -5.04 14.47
N LEU A 114 -2.16 -4.81 13.18
CA LEU A 114 -1.45 -5.49 12.10
C LEU A 114 -0.75 -4.49 11.19
N ILE A 115 -1.43 -3.41 10.82
CA ILE A 115 -0.91 -2.38 9.91
C ILE A 115 -1.08 -1.00 10.52
N ARG A 116 -0.13 -0.10 10.22
CA ARG A 116 -0.18 1.30 10.66
C ARG A 116 0.31 2.20 9.56
N MET A 117 -0.37 3.33 9.35
CA MET A 117 0.05 4.31 8.36
C MET A 117 1.46 4.81 8.68
N PRO A 118 2.37 4.83 7.68
CA PRO A 118 3.74 5.31 7.90
C PRO A 118 3.79 6.74 8.43
N ARG A 119 4.76 7.00 9.30
CA ARG A 119 5.00 8.31 9.89
C ARG A 119 6.44 8.70 9.68
N LYS A 120 6.67 10.00 9.53
CA LYS A 120 8.00 10.55 9.39
C LYS A 120 8.13 11.72 10.36
N GLY A 121 9.08 11.63 11.31
CA GLY A 121 9.27 12.67 12.30
C GLY A 121 8.06 12.90 13.19
N GLY A 122 7.25 11.85 13.44
CA GLY A 122 6.02 11.93 14.23
C GLY A 122 4.79 12.31 13.43
N GLU A 123 4.95 12.69 12.15
CA GLU A 123 3.84 13.05 11.28
C GLU A 123 3.44 11.87 10.39
N VAL A 124 2.17 11.85 9.97
CA VAL A 124 1.68 10.82 9.06
C VAL A 124 2.33 11.03 7.69
N TYR A 125 3.04 10.01 7.21
CA TYR A 125 3.71 10.05 5.92
C TYR A 125 2.76 9.82 4.75
N GLY A 126 1.73 9.01 4.94
CA GLY A 126 0.77 8.68 3.89
C GLY A 126 -0.29 9.77 3.72
N LEU A 127 -0.91 9.79 2.55
CA LEU A 127 -2.03 10.69 2.26
C LEU A 127 -3.30 10.15 2.91
N TYR A 128 -3.90 10.94 3.81
CA TYR A 128 -5.18 10.59 4.42
C TYR A 128 -5.93 11.87 4.79
N ASP A 129 -7.19 11.96 4.34
CA ASP A 129 -8.11 13.02 4.71
C ASP A 129 -9.51 12.41 4.79
N PRO A 130 -10.19 12.49 5.95
CA PRO A 130 -11.55 11.94 6.11
C PRO A 130 -12.55 12.44 5.08
N MET A 131 -12.30 13.59 4.48
CA MET A 131 -13.16 14.14 3.42
C MET A 131 -13.30 13.20 2.23
N PHE A 132 -12.29 12.36 1.98
CA PHE A 132 -12.29 11.41 0.85
C PHE A 132 -12.81 10.03 1.24
N ASP A 133 -13.22 9.82 2.48
CA ASP A 133 -13.77 8.52 2.92
C ASP A 133 -15.04 8.19 2.14
N GLY A 134 -15.11 6.96 1.64
CA GLY A 134 -16.25 6.49 0.85
C GLY A 134 -16.24 6.90 -0.61
N MET A 135 -15.29 7.71 -1.03
CA MET A 135 -15.11 8.06 -2.44
C MET A 135 -14.33 6.96 -3.16
N SER A 136 -14.70 6.66 -4.38
CA SER A 136 -14.04 5.62 -5.18
C SER A 136 -13.82 6.06 -6.61
#